data_35fe44bc383b7c2ea5397d98c8b8c1bf
#
_entry.id   35fe44bc383b7c2ea5397d98c8b8c1bf
#
_cell.length_a   1.000
_cell.length_b   1.000
_cell.length_c   1.000
_cell.angle_alpha   90.00
_cell.angle_beta   90.00
_cell.angle_gamma   90.00
#
_symmetry.space_group_name_H-M   'P 1'
#
loop_
_entity.id
_entity.type
_entity.pdbx_description
1 polymer ?
#
loop_
_entity_poly.entity_id
_entity_poly.type
_entity_poly.pdbx_seq_one_letter_code
_entity_poly.pdbx_strand_id
1 'polypeptide(L)'
;GFSEKNLYYYTPGEDEQVLMKQLHPEAILLKESGMSGGFCEKVEAARQLGIRIFAICRPKTSGKFICVNGEHGLRRIVEKHLPDFFPLRSGLTTGTCAAAAAVAATWDVFNIYFKKRPTEFPVVLPNGETIQVPVEPQHHIPHSDLLENGDGMFETSATVIKDAGDDPDITNGMKVVANIAIPFRIDDPLPEDTPQDDYNIIVCGGEGVGVVTMPGLGLELGSSAINDTPVSYTHLTLP
;
A
#
# COMPACT_ATOMS: atom_id res chain seq x y z
N GLY A 1 44.52 -1.00 7.93
CA GLY A 1 43.64 0.16 8.02
C GLY A 1 43.85 1.12 6.87
N PHE A 2 42.93 1.98 6.58
CA PHE A 2 43.08 3.02 5.58
C PHE A 2 44.03 4.11 6.09
N SER A 3 44.82 4.71 5.19
CA SER A 3 45.62 5.88 5.53
C SER A 3 44.69 7.05 5.89
N GLU A 4 45.05 7.83 6.91
CA GLU A 4 44.29 8.97 7.39
C GLU A 4 43.98 10.01 6.28
N LYS A 5 44.91 10.18 5.34
CA LYS A 5 44.72 11.05 4.16
C LYS A 5 43.61 10.60 3.19
N ASN A 6 43.16 9.35 3.33
CA ASN A 6 42.08 8.76 2.51
C ASN A 6 40.78 8.69 3.31
N LEU A 7 40.69 9.33 4.48
CA LEU A 7 39.51 9.39 5.30
C LEU A 7 38.84 10.77 5.15
N TYR A 8 37.54 10.74 4.89
CA TYR A 8 36.71 11.92 4.95
C TYR A 8 35.73 11.75 6.10
N TYR A 9 35.71 12.71 7.00
CA TYR A 9 34.78 12.69 8.15
C TYR A 9 33.51 13.40 7.75
N TYR A 10 32.46 12.63 7.55
CA TYR A 10 31.15 13.11 7.18
C TYR A 10 30.50 13.92 8.32
N THR A 11 29.97 15.07 7.99
CA THR A 11 29.18 15.90 8.91
C THR A 11 27.69 15.68 8.68
N PRO A 12 26.90 15.31 9.71
CA PRO A 12 25.46 15.14 9.56
C PRO A 12 24.80 16.39 8.95
N GLY A 13 24.04 16.21 7.86
CA GLY A 13 23.35 17.28 7.16
C GLY A 13 24.16 17.89 5.98
N GLU A 14 25.33 17.37 5.67
CA GLU A 14 26.03 17.72 4.42
C GLU A 14 25.22 17.28 3.20
N ASP A 15 25.22 18.13 2.16
CA ASP A 15 24.59 17.81 0.88
C ASP A 15 25.44 16.75 0.15
N GLU A 16 24.83 15.60 -0.12
CA GLU A 16 25.49 14.45 -0.75
C GLU A 16 26.00 14.77 -2.16
N GLN A 17 25.31 15.62 -2.91
CA GLN A 17 25.75 16.02 -4.24
C GLN A 17 26.98 16.92 -4.18
N VAL A 18 27.02 17.85 -3.23
CA VAL A 18 28.17 18.74 -3.03
C VAL A 18 29.41 17.92 -2.65
N LEU A 19 29.23 16.99 -1.71
CA LEU A 19 30.29 16.08 -1.29
C LEU A 19 30.83 15.22 -2.44
N MET A 20 29.94 14.60 -3.23
CA MET A 20 30.35 13.75 -4.36
C MET A 20 31.02 14.58 -5.47
N LYS A 21 30.59 15.80 -5.71
CA LYS A 21 31.27 16.73 -6.65
C LYS A 21 32.67 17.12 -6.17
N GLN A 22 32.86 17.24 -4.85
CA GLN A 22 34.17 17.59 -4.28
C GLN A 22 35.14 16.40 -4.32
N LEU A 23 34.63 15.20 -4.03
CA LEU A 23 35.46 13.98 -3.94
C LEU A 23 35.73 13.33 -5.31
N HIS A 24 34.94 13.66 -6.34
CA HIS A 24 35.04 13.10 -7.70
C HIS A 24 35.20 11.58 -7.76
N PRO A 25 34.37 10.77 -7.05
CA PRO A 25 34.54 9.34 -7.07
C PRO A 25 34.12 8.74 -8.42
N GLU A 26 34.87 7.78 -8.93
CA GLU A 26 34.46 7.00 -10.11
C GLU A 26 33.35 6.00 -9.78
N ALA A 27 33.29 5.55 -8.53
CA ALA A 27 32.27 4.65 -8.02
C ALA A 27 32.13 4.82 -6.50
N ILE A 28 30.93 4.52 -6.00
CA ILE A 28 30.66 4.47 -4.57
C ILE A 28 30.21 3.08 -4.16
N LEU A 29 30.58 2.68 -2.95
CA LEU A 29 30.11 1.46 -2.31
C LEU A 29 29.24 1.84 -1.11
N LEU A 30 27.98 1.45 -1.15
CA LEU A 30 26.99 1.77 -0.13
C LEU A 30 26.52 0.49 0.55
N LYS A 31 26.09 0.63 1.81
CA LYS A 31 25.31 -0.38 2.50
C LYS A 31 23.83 -0.01 2.42
N GLU A 32 22.98 -0.98 2.06
CA GLU A 32 21.53 -0.78 2.08
C GLU A 32 21.05 -0.54 3.52
N SER A 33 20.91 0.73 3.92
CA SER A 33 20.65 1.19 5.29
C SER A 33 19.27 1.73 5.45
N GLY A 34 18.28 1.43 4.74
CA GLY A 34 16.91 1.94 4.90
C GLY A 34 16.82 3.49 4.88
N MET A 35 15.60 4.00 5.14
CA MET A 35 15.32 5.44 5.03
C MET A 35 16.11 6.32 6.00
N SER A 36 16.32 5.86 7.22
CA SER A 36 17.08 6.65 8.23
C SER A 36 18.59 6.68 8.02
N GLY A 37 19.11 5.90 7.10
CA GLY A 37 20.55 5.78 6.84
C GLY A 37 21.05 6.58 5.65
N GLY A 38 20.24 7.44 5.04
CA GLY A 38 20.61 8.27 3.90
C GLY A 38 20.96 7.48 2.63
N PHE A 39 20.46 6.23 2.51
CA PHE A 39 20.76 5.40 1.34
C PHE A 39 20.14 5.98 0.06
N CYS A 40 18.88 6.38 0.13
CA CYS A 40 18.15 6.91 -1.02
C CYS A 40 18.78 8.21 -1.52
N GLU A 41 19.14 9.11 -0.61
CA GLU A 41 19.77 10.39 -0.93
C GLU A 41 21.11 10.19 -1.62
N LYS A 42 21.93 9.25 -1.13
CA LYS A 42 23.23 8.91 -1.72
C LYS A 42 23.09 8.28 -3.11
N VAL A 43 22.12 7.40 -3.28
CA VAL A 43 21.84 6.78 -4.59
C VAL A 43 21.39 7.82 -5.59
N GLU A 44 20.48 8.73 -5.21
CA GLU A 44 19.95 9.76 -6.10
C GLU A 44 21.04 10.75 -6.49
N ALA A 45 21.85 11.22 -5.53
CA ALA A 45 22.99 12.10 -5.79
C ALA A 45 23.99 11.48 -6.78
N ALA A 46 24.33 10.20 -6.57
CA ALA A 46 25.25 9.48 -7.45
C ALA A 46 24.68 9.29 -8.86
N ARG A 47 23.38 8.97 -9.00
CA ARG A 47 22.72 8.83 -10.31
C ARG A 47 22.77 10.14 -11.11
N GLN A 48 22.46 11.26 -10.46
CA GLN A 48 22.48 12.57 -11.10
C GLN A 48 23.87 12.99 -11.58
N LEU A 49 24.92 12.49 -10.91
CA LEU A 49 26.33 12.76 -11.27
C LEU A 49 26.93 11.68 -12.19
N GLY A 50 26.18 10.66 -12.59
CA GLY A 50 26.67 9.57 -13.43
C GLY A 50 27.70 8.66 -12.74
N ILE A 51 27.75 8.65 -11.40
CA ILE A 51 28.68 7.86 -10.61
C ILE A 51 28.18 6.41 -10.52
N ARG A 52 29.06 5.44 -10.71
CA ARG A 52 28.71 4.01 -10.55
C ARG A 52 28.41 3.68 -9.09
N ILE A 53 27.35 2.90 -8.86
CA ILE A 53 26.89 2.54 -7.53
C ILE A 53 27.01 1.04 -7.33
N PHE A 54 27.68 0.64 -6.25
CA PHE A 54 27.68 -0.72 -5.73
C PHE A 54 26.97 -0.72 -4.38
N ALA A 55 25.96 -1.57 -4.22
CA ALA A 55 25.21 -1.69 -2.97
C ALA A 55 25.43 -3.06 -2.32
N ILE A 56 25.79 -3.07 -1.05
CA ILE A 56 25.76 -4.27 -0.22
C ILE A 56 24.34 -4.44 0.28
N CYS A 57 23.61 -5.39 -0.32
CA CYS A 57 22.24 -5.67 0.06
C CYS A 57 22.13 -6.20 1.49
N ARG A 58 21.02 -5.93 2.14
CA ARG A 58 20.68 -6.54 3.42
C ARG A 58 20.53 -8.05 3.26
N PRO A 59 21.04 -8.85 4.20
CA PRO A 59 20.73 -10.27 4.22
C PRO A 59 19.22 -10.48 4.29
N LYS A 60 18.70 -11.46 3.56
CA LYS A 60 17.28 -11.83 3.68
C LYS A 60 17.03 -12.31 5.12
N THR A 61 15.99 -11.74 5.74
CA THR A 61 15.56 -12.18 7.06
C THR A 61 15.05 -13.61 6.99
N SER A 62 15.40 -14.43 7.99
CA SER A 62 14.89 -15.79 8.07
C SER A 62 13.36 -15.78 8.16
N GLY A 63 12.68 -16.72 7.47
CA GLY A 63 11.23 -16.89 7.56
C GLY A 63 10.69 -17.25 8.95
N LYS A 64 11.59 -17.44 9.94
CA LYS A 64 11.22 -17.60 11.35
C LYS A 64 10.90 -16.28 12.06
N PHE A 65 11.27 -15.15 11.46
CA PHE A 65 10.99 -13.83 12.01
C PHE A 65 9.74 -13.23 11.35
N ILE A 66 8.89 -12.63 12.18
CA ILE A 66 7.79 -11.79 11.71
C ILE A 66 8.37 -10.39 11.52
N CYS A 67 8.43 -9.93 10.26
CA CYS A 67 8.89 -8.59 9.95
C CYS A 67 7.69 -7.64 9.96
N VAL A 68 7.82 -6.53 10.68
CA VAL A 68 6.81 -5.49 10.78
C VAL A 68 7.40 -4.15 10.35
N ASN A 69 6.57 -3.25 9.89
CA ASN A 69 6.96 -1.89 9.55
C ASN A 69 6.11 -0.91 10.37
N GLY A 70 6.80 -0.18 11.25
CA GLY A 70 6.22 0.84 12.08
C GLY A 70 5.44 0.32 13.30
N GLU A 71 4.90 1.28 14.04
CA GLU A 71 4.20 1.03 15.32
C GLU A 71 2.86 0.32 15.08
N HIS A 72 2.09 0.76 14.10
CA HIS A 72 0.80 0.16 13.78
C HIS A 72 0.95 -1.29 13.31
N GLY A 73 1.97 -1.57 12.48
CA GLY A 73 2.30 -2.92 12.05
C GLY A 73 2.67 -3.81 13.22
N LEU A 74 3.51 -3.32 14.15
CA LEU A 74 3.87 -4.04 15.37
C LEU A 74 2.65 -4.32 16.25
N ARG A 75 1.82 -3.29 16.51
CA ARG A 75 0.63 -3.42 17.32
C ARG A 75 -0.32 -4.49 16.81
N ARG A 76 -0.64 -4.48 15.52
CA ARG A 76 -1.52 -5.48 14.90
C ARG A 76 -0.99 -6.90 14.99
N ILE A 77 0.33 -7.11 14.86
CA ILE A 77 0.95 -8.42 15.02
C ILE A 77 0.86 -8.87 16.49
N VAL A 78 1.09 -7.97 17.45
CA VAL A 78 0.93 -8.29 18.88
C VAL A 78 -0.52 -8.64 19.19
N GLU A 79 -1.49 -7.86 18.76
CA GLU A 79 -2.94 -8.15 18.93
C GLU A 79 -3.36 -9.49 18.31
N LYS A 80 -2.79 -9.85 17.17
CA LYS A 80 -3.06 -11.15 16.51
C LYS A 80 -2.57 -12.34 17.30
N HIS A 81 -1.41 -12.24 17.95
CA HIS A 81 -0.79 -13.33 18.69
C HIS A 81 -1.06 -13.30 20.19
N LEU A 82 -1.36 -12.15 20.74
CA LEU A 82 -1.61 -11.87 22.15
C LEU A 82 -2.83 -10.93 22.28
N PRO A 83 -4.05 -11.42 22.06
CA PRO A 83 -5.26 -10.58 21.95
C PRO A 83 -5.51 -9.70 23.18
N ASP A 84 -5.12 -10.18 24.37
CA ASP A 84 -5.37 -9.49 25.66
C ASP A 84 -4.17 -8.63 26.11
N PHE A 85 -3.16 -8.43 25.24
CA PHE A 85 -1.96 -7.68 25.62
C PHE A 85 -2.24 -6.18 25.79
N PHE A 86 -3.04 -5.61 24.90
CA PHE A 86 -3.45 -4.22 24.97
C PHE A 86 -4.84 -4.09 25.61
N PRO A 87 -5.10 -3.04 26.39
CA PRO A 87 -6.41 -2.82 26.99
C PRO A 87 -7.53 -2.54 25.96
N LEU A 88 -7.15 -2.04 24.78
CA LEU A 88 -8.05 -1.78 23.65
C LEU A 88 -7.45 -2.33 22.37
N ARG A 89 -8.28 -2.93 21.52
CA ARG A 89 -7.90 -3.41 20.18
C ARG A 89 -7.94 -2.28 19.17
N SER A 90 -6.95 -2.25 18.30
CA SER A 90 -6.93 -1.35 17.15
C SER A 90 -7.91 -1.82 16.07
N GLY A 91 -8.55 -0.86 15.39
CA GLY A 91 -9.44 -1.10 14.27
C GLY A 91 -8.86 -0.68 12.94
N LEU A 92 -9.61 -1.00 11.87
CA LEU A 92 -9.37 -0.55 10.51
C LEU A 92 -10.37 0.53 10.14
N THR A 93 -9.90 1.59 9.49
CA THR A 93 -10.80 2.57 8.87
C THR A 93 -11.40 1.99 7.59
N THR A 94 -12.53 2.56 7.15
CA THR A 94 -13.15 2.19 5.85
C THR A 94 -12.18 2.41 4.69
N GLY A 95 -11.37 3.50 4.72
CA GLY A 95 -10.37 3.78 3.70
C GLY A 95 -9.25 2.74 3.65
N THR A 96 -8.77 2.28 4.81
CA THR A 96 -7.78 1.19 4.88
C THR A 96 -8.36 -0.12 4.32
N CYS A 97 -9.62 -0.42 4.62
CA CYS A 97 -10.31 -1.59 4.07
C CYS A 97 -10.47 -1.49 2.55
N ALA A 98 -10.86 -0.31 2.03
CA ALA A 98 -11.00 -0.06 0.60
C ALA A 98 -9.66 -0.20 -0.13
N ALA A 99 -8.58 0.35 0.43
CA ALA A 99 -7.23 0.20 -0.13
C ALA A 99 -6.81 -1.27 -0.18
N ALA A 100 -7.03 -2.04 0.89
CA ALA A 100 -6.72 -3.47 0.91
C ALA A 100 -7.53 -4.27 -0.11
N ALA A 101 -8.83 -3.98 -0.23
CA ALA A 101 -9.69 -4.61 -1.24
C ALA A 101 -9.21 -4.28 -2.66
N ALA A 102 -8.84 -3.02 -2.93
CA ALA A 102 -8.31 -2.60 -4.23
C ALA A 102 -6.99 -3.30 -4.57
N VAL A 103 -6.04 -3.37 -3.62
CA VAL A 103 -4.77 -4.09 -3.80
C VAL A 103 -5.02 -5.56 -4.09
N ALA A 104 -5.94 -6.20 -3.36
CA ALA A 104 -6.28 -7.60 -3.56
C ALA A 104 -6.93 -7.86 -4.92
N ALA A 105 -7.91 -7.03 -5.32
CA ALA A 105 -8.57 -7.15 -6.62
C ALA A 105 -7.57 -6.92 -7.76
N THR A 106 -6.65 -5.95 -7.62
CA THR A 106 -5.56 -5.73 -8.58
C THR A 106 -4.63 -6.95 -8.66
N TRP A 107 -4.26 -7.51 -7.51
CA TRP A 107 -3.44 -8.71 -7.47
C TRP A 107 -4.12 -9.87 -8.23
N ASP A 108 -5.42 -10.05 -8.04
CA ASP A 108 -6.19 -11.12 -8.69
C ASP A 108 -6.19 -10.97 -10.22
N VAL A 109 -6.28 -9.73 -10.75
CA VAL A 109 -6.16 -9.44 -12.19
C VAL A 109 -4.84 -9.95 -12.78
N PHE A 110 -3.73 -9.62 -12.13
CA PHE A 110 -2.40 -9.93 -12.67
C PHE A 110 -1.91 -11.34 -12.32
N ASN A 111 -2.57 -12.04 -11.41
CA ASN A 111 -2.10 -13.32 -10.88
C ASN A 111 -3.12 -14.47 -11.05
N ILE A 112 -3.98 -14.39 -12.05
CA ILE A 112 -5.01 -15.41 -12.35
C ILE A 112 -4.47 -16.84 -12.50
N TYR A 113 -3.19 -16.99 -12.86
CA TYR A 113 -2.54 -18.28 -13.03
C TYR A 113 -1.86 -18.81 -11.75
N PHE A 114 -1.79 -18.03 -10.67
CA PHE A 114 -1.17 -18.46 -9.44
C PHE A 114 -2.12 -19.32 -8.60
N LYS A 115 -1.63 -20.48 -8.17
CA LYS A 115 -2.45 -21.47 -7.43
C LYS A 115 -2.77 -21.05 -5.99
N LYS A 116 -2.08 -20.06 -5.43
CA LYS A 116 -2.25 -19.67 -4.02
C LYS A 116 -2.31 -18.14 -3.90
N ARG A 117 -3.51 -17.65 -3.63
CA ARG A 117 -3.77 -16.26 -3.30
C ARG A 117 -3.34 -15.97 -1.86
N PRO A 118 -2.71 -14.82 -1.57
CA PRO A 118 -2.53 -14.34 -0.20
C PRO A 118 -3.88 -14.13 0.50
N THR A 119 -3.90 -14.34 1.81
CA THR A 119 -5.08 -14.08 2.66
C THR A 119 -5.01 -12.70 3.32
N GLU A 120 -3.85 -12.06 3.29
CA GLU A 120 -3.61 -10.71 3.80
C GLU A 120 -2.86 -9.92 2.74
N PHE A 121 -3.17 -8.64 2.60
CA PHE A 121 -2.55 -7.76 1.63
C PHE A 121 -1.96 -6.51 2.30
N PRO A 122 -0.81 -6.02 1.81
CA PRO A 122 -0.15 -4.86 2.38
C PRO A 122 -0.91 -3.57 2.02
N VAL A 123 -1.09 -2.69 3.00
CA VAL A 123 -1.61 -1.34 2.81
C VAL A 123 -0.61 -0.35 3.40
N VAL A 124 -0.22 0.64 2.61
CA VAL A 124 0.62 1.75 3.07
C VAL A 124 -0.28 2.82 3.69
N LEU A 125 -0.04 3.12 4.96
CA LEU A 125 -0.74 4.17 5.69
C LEU A 125 -0.17 5.56 5.33
N PRO A 126 -0.91 6.65 5.60
CA PRO A 126 -0.45 8.01 5.30
C PRO A 126 0.88 8.40 5.97
N ASN A 127 1.22 7.79 7.11
CA ASN A 127 2.50 7.97 7.78
C ASN A 127 3.66 7.14 7.16
N GLY A 128 3.41 6.43 6.06
CA GLY A 128 4.38 5.58 5.37
C GLY A 128 4.56 4.19 5.97
N GLU A 129 3.88 3.86 7.05
CA GLU A 129 3.90 2.50 7.61
C GLU A 129 3.09 1.54 6.74
N THR A 130 3.48 0.27 6.76
CA THR A 130 2.76 -0.79 6.03
C THR A 130 2.16 -1.78 7.00
N ILE A 131 0.86 -2.00 6.90
CA ILE A 131 0.14 -3.02 7.66
C ILE A 131 -0.39 -4.11 6.73
N GLN A 132 -0.58 -5.32 7.28
CA GLN A 132 -1.24 -6.43 6.58
C GLN A 132 -2.72 -6.43 6.95
N VAL A 133 -3.58 -6.46 5.94
CA VAL A 133 -5.04 -6.43 6.11
C VAL A 133 -5.62 -7.73 5.56
N PRO A 134 -6.40 -8.48 6.37
CA PRO A 134 -7.09 -9.67 5.92
C PRO A 134 -8.11 -9.34 4.83
N VAL A 135 -8.13 -10.16 3.78
CA VAL A 135 -9.08 -10.05 2.67
C VAL A 135 -9.79 -11.39 2.51
N GLU A 136 -11.11 -11.33 2.34
CA GLU A 136 -11.93 -12.52 2.16
C GLU A 136 -11.43 -13.39 1.00
N PRO A 137 -11.54 -14.73 1.13
CA PRO A 137 -11.26 -15.63 0.02
C PRO A 137 -12.17 -15.29 -1.16
N GLN A 138 -11.57 -15.12 -2.34
CA GLN A 138 -12.35 -14.93 -3.54
C GLN A 138 -12.85 -16.27 -4.06
N HIS A 139 -14.13 -16.34 -4.46
CA HIS A 139 -14.61 -17.42 -5.29
C HIS A 139 -14.10 -17.19 -6.71
N HIS A 140 -13.34 -18.12 -7.23
CA HIS A 140 -12.77 -18.07 -8.57
C HIS A 140 -13.88 -17.90 -9.60
N ILE A 141 -13.86 -16.80 -10.35
CA ILE A 141 -14.68 -16.66 -11.55
C ILE A 141 -13.97 -17.46 -12.64
N PRO A 142 -14.58 -18.51 -13.22
CA PRO A 142 -13.94 -19.30 -14.24
C PRO A 142 -13.57 -18.44 -15.46
N HIS A 143 -12.36 -18.60 -15.94
CA HIS A 143 -11.82 -17.90 -17.10
C HIS A 143 -12.63 -18.10 -18.40
N SER A 144 -13.48 -19.15 -18.45
CA SER A 144 -14.34 -19.48 -19.60
C SER A 144 -15.41 -18.42 -19.89
N ASP A 145 -15.89 -17.70 -18.87
CA ASP A 145 -16.98 -16.75 -19.04
C ASP A 145 -16.50 -15.38 -19.55
N LEU A 146 -15.17 -15.16 -19.56
CA LEU A 146 -14.54 -13.90 -19.95
C LEU A 146 -14.22 -13.79 -21.43
N LEU A 147 -14.25 -14.90 -22.19
CA LEU A 147 -13.82 -14.95 -23.59
C LEU A 147 -14.96 -14.95 -24.62
N GLU A 148 -16.23 -15.04 -24.22
CA GLU A 148 -17.33 -15.18 -25.16
C GLU A 148 -17.88 -13.86 -25.72
N ASN A 149 -17.58 -12.72 -25.10
CA ASN A 149 -18.04 -11.41 -25.55
C ASN A 149 -16.87 -10.57 -26.04
N GLY A 150 -16.63 -10.51 -27.33
CA GLY A 150 -15.49 -9.90 -28.02
C GLY A 150 -15.10 -8.44 -27.69
N ASP A 151 -15.79 -7.77 -26.76
CA ASP A 151 -15.45 -6.49 -26.12
C ASP A 151 -15.04 -6.71 -24.66
N GLY A 152 -14.23 -7.74 -24.39
CA GLY A 152 -13.94 -8.27 -23.06
C GLY A 152 -13.38 -7.27 -22.07
N MET A 153 -14.17 -6.97 -21.04
CA MET A 153 -13.67 -6.39 -19.80
C MET A 153 -13.24 -7.53 -18.87
N PHE A 154 -12.06 -7.42 -18.32
CA PHE A 154 -11.60 -8.32 -17.26
C PHE A 154 -12.00 -7.73 -15.92
N GLU A 155 -12.94 -8.36 -15.22
CA GLU A 155 -13.46 -7.87 -13.96
C GLU A 155 -13.00 -8.76 -12.81
N THR A 156 -12.53 -8.14 -11.73
CA THR A 156 -12.24 -8.80 -10.47
C THR A 156 -12.84 -8.04 -9.31
N SER A 157 -13.10 -8.76 -8.23
CA SER A 157 -13.68 -8.19 -7.03
C SER A 157 -12.98 -8.74 -5.79
N ALA A 158 -12.71 -7.91 -4.82
CA ALA A 158 -12.21 -8.34 -3.52
C ALA A 158 -12.98 -7.67 -2.40
N THR A 159 -13.13 -8.38 -1.29
CA THR A 159 -13.94 -7.95 -0.14
C THR A 159 -13.09 -7.96 1.13
N VAL A 160 -13.18 -6.88 1.88
CA VAL A 160 -12.68 -6.80 3.26
C VAL A 160 -13.86 -6.64 4.20
N ILE A 161 -13.91 -7.45 5.25
CA ILE A 161 -14.84 -7.24 6.36
C ILE A 161 -14.17 -6.28 7.32
N LYS A 162 -14.79 -5.11 7.54
CA LYS A 162 -14.24 -4.10 8.43
C LYS A 162 -14.26 -4.58 9.87
N ASP A 163 -13.09 -4.63 10.49
CA ASP A 163 -12.92 -4.79 11.93
C ASP A 163 -12.54 -3.44 12.53
N ALA A 164 -13.47 -2.81 13.23
CA ALA A 164 -13.25 -1.51 13.88
C ALA A 164 -12.53 -1.64 15.22
N GLY A 165 -12.10 -2.85 15.62
CA GLY A 165 -11.51 -3.08 16.93
C GLY A 165 -12.53 -2.83 18.06
N ASP A 166 -12.12 -2.06 19.06
CA ASP A 166 -12.99 -1.69 20.17
C ASP A 166 -13.64 -0.31 20.00
N ASP A 167 -13.45 0.32 18.81
CA ASP A 167 -14.16 1.55 18.46
C ASP A 167 -15.66 1.26 18.21
N PRO A 168 -16.60 2.01 18.82
CA PRO A 168 -18.03 1.86 18.62
C PRO A 168 -18.47 2.39 17.24
N ASP A 169 -17.84 1.92 16.18
CA ASP A 169 -18.09 2.30 14.79
C ASP A 169 -19.28 1.51 14.23
N ILE A 170 -20.30 2.21 13.75
CA ILE A 170 -21.50 1.62 13.15
C ILE A 170 -21.19 0.78 11.90
N THR A 171 -20.04 1.03 11.26
CA THR A 171 -19.59 0.29 10.09
C THR A 171 -18.78 -0.96 10.43
N ASN A 172 -18.65 -1.30 11.71
CA ASN A 172 -18.01 -2.54 12.14
C ASN A 172 -18.72 -3.77 11.57
N GLY A 173 -17.99 -4.70 10.98
CA GLY A 173 -18.54 -5.88 10.33
C GLY A 173 -19.10 -5.66 8.91
N MET A 174 -19.15 -4.43 8.42
CA MET A 174 -19.59 -4.15 7.05
C MET A 174 -18.57 -4.64 6.02
N LYS A 175 -19.08 -5.06 4.86
CA LYS A 175 -18.29 -5.46 3.72
C LYS A 175 -17.85 -4.22 2.93
N VAL A 176 -16.55 -4.05 2.75
CA VAL A 176 -15.96 -3.06 1.86
C VAL A 176 -15.46 -3.80 0.63
N VAL A 177 -16.04 -3.49 -0.53
CA VAL A 177 -15.79 -4.21 -1.79
C VAL A 177 -15.09 -3.28 -2.76
N ALA A 178 -14.05 -3.77 -3.40
CA ALA A 178 -13.44 -3.13 -4.55
C ALA A 178 -13.67 -4.00 -5.79
N ASN A 179 -14.20 -3.39 -6.84
CA ASN A 179 -14.33 -4.00 -8.15
C ASN A 179 -13.34 -3.33 -9.09
N ILE A 180 -12.58 -4.12 -9.83
CA ILE A 180 -11.65 -3.63 -10.85
C ILE A 180 -12.06 -4.20 -12.18
N ALA A 181 -12.26 -3.32 -13.17
CA ALA A 181 -12.54 -3.67 -14.54
C ALA A 181 -11.42 -3.14 -15.42
N ILE A 182 -10.78 -4.01 -16.20
CA ILE A 182 -9.72 -3.65 -17.14
C ILE A 182 -10.16 -4.08 -18.54
N PRO A 183 -10.11 -3.19 -19.56
CA PRO A 183 -10.37 -3.60 -20.94
C PRO A 183 -9.28 -4.57 -21.40
N PHE A 184 -9.71 -5.73 -21.91
CA PHE A 184 -8.82 -6.72 -22.48
C PHE A 184 -8.60 -6.42 -23.96
N ARG A 185 -7.45 -5.84 -24.28
CA ARG A 185 -6.99 -5.68 -25.66
C ARG A 185 -5.76 -6.55 -25.86
N ILE A 186 -5.91 -7.61 -26.69
CA ILE A 186 -4.81 -8.54 -26.98
C ILE A 186 -3.77 -7.90 -27.90
N ASP A 187 -4.16 -6.96 -28.74
CA ASP A 187 -3.38 -6.55 -29.92
C ASP A 187 -2.98 -5.07 -29.97
N ASP A 188 -3.39 -4.22 -29.03
CA ASP A 188 -2.95 -2.83 -29.02
C ASP A 188 -1.95 -2.58 -27.89
N PRO A 189 -0.72 -2.15 -28.20
CA PRO A 189 0.14 -1.56 -27.16
C PRO A 189 -0.60 -0.34 -26.59
N LEU A 190 -0.57 -0.21 -25.26
CA LEU A 190 -1.09 0.99 -24.59
C LEU A 190 -0.49 2.21 -25.32
N PRO A 191 -1.29 3.19 -25.76
CA PRO A 191 -0.74 4.40 -26.35
C PRO A 191 0.28 5.00 -25.39
N GLU A 192 1.48 5.33 -25.90
CA GLU A 192 2.57 5.91 -25.08
C GLU A 192 2.15 7.22 -24.40
N ASP A 193 1.08 7.85 -24.89
CA ASP A 193 0.52 9.12 -24.40
C ASP A 193 -0.81 8.95 -23.64
N THR A 194 -1.13 7.75 -23.10
CA THR A 194 -2.34 7.62 -22.25
C THR A 194 -2.13 8.49 -21.02
N PRO A 195 -2.93 9.57 -20.82
CA PRO A 195 -2.80 10.42 -19.63
C PRO A 195 -2.90 9.53 -18.38
N GLN A 196 -1.93 9.67 -17.47
CA GLN A 196 -1.90 8.91 -16.21
C GLN A 196 -3.10 9.21 -15.29
N ASP A 197 -3.95 10.17 -15.65
CA ASP A 197 -5.04 10.71 -14.84
C ASP A 197 -6.44 10.21 -15.23
N ASP A 198 -6.57 9.29 -16.19
CA ASP A 198 -7.88 8.82 -16.70
C ASP A 198 -8.39 7.55 -15.98
N TYR A 199 -8.08 7.40 -14.69
CA TYR A 199 -8.68 6.35 -13.86
C TYR A 199 -10.00 6.86 -13.27
N ASN A 200 -11.11 6.31 -13.72
CA ASN A 200 -12.41 6.58 -13.10
C ASN A 200 -12.52 5.74 -11.81
N ILE A 201 -12.32 6.39 -10.67
CA ILE A 201 -12.62 5.80 -9.37
C ILE A 201 -14.03 6.23 -8.98
N ILE A 202 -14.94 5.25 -8.89
CA ILE A 202 -16.32 5.49 -8.47
C ILE A 202 -16.49 4.92 -7.05
N VAL A 203 -16.91 5.78 -6.11
CA VAL A 203 -17.24 5.39 -4.75
C VAL A 203 -18.75 5.36 -4.61
N CYS A 204 -19.31 4.19 -4.26
CA CYS A 204 -20.75 3.99 -4.14
C CYS A 204 -21.12 3.44 -2.76
N GLY A 205 -22.30 3.82 -2.28
CA GLY A 205 -22.91 3.17 -1.13
C GLY A 205 -23.43 1.79 -1.49
N GLY A 206 -23.00 0.77 -0.75
CA GLY A 206 -23.54 -0.58 -0.84
C GLY A 206 -24.79 -0.78 0.03
N GLU A 207 -25.21 -2.04 0.17
CA GLU A 207 -26.33 -2.43 1.04
C GLU A 207 -26.08 -2.00 2.49
N GLY A 208 -27.07 -1.37 3.10
CA GLY A 208 -27.01 -0.85 4.47
C GLY A 208 -26.41 0.55 4.62
N VAL A 209 -25.91 1.15 3.54
CA VAL A 209 -25.46 2.55 3.56
C VAL A 209 -26.68 3.47 3.47
N GLY A 210 -26.75 4.44 4.38
CA GLY A 210 -27.82 5.44 4.39
C GLY A 210 -27.75 6.39 3.19
N VAL A 211 -28.88 7.07 2.94
CA VAL A 211 -28.98 8.13 1.93
C VAL A 211 -29.09 9.48 2.63
N VAL A 212 -28.42 10.49 2.08
CA VAL A 212 -28.49 11.86 2.61
C VAL A 212 -29.88 12.43 2.44
N THR A 213 -30.60 12.61 3.55
CA THR A 213 -31.95 13.13 3.56
C THR A 213 -32.07 14.59 4.00
N MET A 214 -31.01 15.13 4.61
CA MET A 214 -30.98 16.51 5.11
C MET A 214 -29.64 17.19 4.78
N PRO A 215 -29.63 18.51 4.53
CA PRO A 215 -28.42 19.27 4.31
C PRO A 215 -27.59 19.34 5.60
N GLY A 216 -26.25 19.41 5.48
CA GLY A 216 -25.34 19.59 6.61
C GLY A 216 -24.11 18.67 6.60
N LEU A 217 -24.10 17.62 5.79
CA LEU A 217 -22.98 16.69 5.65
C LEU A 217 -21.99 17.08 4.53
N GLY A 218 -22.24 18.18 3.80
CA GLY A 218 -21.43 18.53 2.63
C GLY A 218 -21.64 17.64 1.42
N LEU A 219 -22.62 16.75 1.47
CA LEU A 219 -23.00 15.81 0.41
C LEU A 219 -24.34 16.24 -0.21
N GLU A 220 -24.59 15.87 -1.47
CA GLU A 220 -25.85 16.13 -2.15
C GLU A 220 -26.99 15.32 -1.56
N LEU A 221 -28.19 15.92 -1.51
CA LEU A 221 -29.40 15.22 -1.08
C LEU A 221 -29.72 14.08 -2.06
N GLY A 222 -29.95 12.89 -1.52
CA GLY A 222 -30.21 11.69 -2.30
C GLY A 222 -28.95 10.88 -2.65
N SER A 223 -27.76 11.40 -2.39
CA SER A 223 -26.51 10.63 -2.53
C SER A 223 -26.32 9.64 -1.37
N SER A 224 -25.45 8.68 -1.56
CA SER A 224 -25.02 7.78 -0.47
C SER A 224 -24.35 8.58 0.63
N ALA A 225 -24.67 8.28 1.89
CA ALA A 225 -24.07 8.93 3.06
C ALA A 225 -22.67 8.37 3.35
N ILE A 226 -21.75 8.51 2.38
CA ILE A 226 -20.34 8.14 2.46
C ILE A 226 -19.48 9.32 2.03
N ASN A 227 -18.30 9.41 2.60
CA ASN A 227 -17.33 10.41 2.20
C ASN A 227 -16.59 9.94 0.93
N ASP A 228 -16.57 10.74 -0.12
CA ASP A 228 -15.86 10.46 -1.39
C ASP A 228 -14.36 10.36 -1.20
N THR A 229 -13.82 10.94 -0.12
CA THR A 229 -12.41 10.82 0.25
C THR A 229 -12.28 10.03 1.54
N PRO A 230 -12.25 8.69 1.49
CA PRO A 230 -12.11 7.87 2.69
C PRO A 230 -10.77 8.13 3.36
N VAL A 231 -10.81 8.39 4.66
CA VAL A 231 -9.61 8.65 5.46
C VAL A 231 -8.87 7.33 5.71
N SER A 232 -7.65 7.23 5.18
CA SER A 232 -6.80 6.03 5.31
C SER A 232 -5.89 6.11 6.53
N TYR A 233 -6.46 6.20 7.74
CA TYR A 233 -5.66 6.07 8.96
C TYR A 233 -6.36 5.16 9.96
N THR A 234 -5.57 4.49 10.78
CA THR A 234 -6.08 3.76 11.93
C THR A 234 -6.32 4.77 13.04
N HIS A 235 -7.56 4.97 13.46
CA HIS A 235 -7.82 5.69 14.69
C HIS A 235 -7.33 4.86 15.87
N LEU A 236 -6.23 5.30 16.48
CA LEU A 236 -5.98 5.06 17.87
C LEU A 236 -6.73 6.15 18.62
N THR A 237 -7.96 5.91 19.06
CA THR A 237 -8.55 6.70 20.13
C THR A 237 -7.74 6.40 21.38
N LEU A 238 -6.78 7.29 21.68
CA LEU A 238 -6.21 7.36 23.01
C LEU A 238 -7.27 7.98 23.93
N PRO A 239 -7.45 7.43 25.13
CA PRO A 239 -8.33 8.01 26.13
C PRO A 239 -7.91 9.41 26.52
#